data_92d93f0918d8576cfa9167548e8deac0
#
_entry.id   92d93f0918d8576cfa9167548e8deac0
#
_cell.length_a   1.000
_cell.length_b   1.000
_cell.length_c   1.000
_cell.angle_alpha   90.00
_cell.angle_beta   90.00
_cell.angle_gamma   90.00
#
_symmetry.space_group_name_H-M   'P 1'
#
loop_
_entity.id
_entity.type
_entity.pdbx_description
1 polymer ?
#
loop_
_entity_poly.entity_id
_entity_poly.type
_entity_poly.pdbx_seq_one_letter_code
_entity_poly.pdbx_strand_id
1 'polypeptide(L)'
;MNNLKEYLIPFVGLKLGKHQFDYQIDNLFFEHFEFDEYNASNIKIEVMLEKKSMMLEVTIKHKGTINVPCDLTSEDFDLPIKGKINLIVKFGDSFNDENEELLILPHGEFEFNVAQYIYESIILSVPTKRVHPGIKDGTLDSKALEVLNNLAPTEIKEEENKESNKH
;
A
#
# COMPACT_ATOMS: atom_id res chain seq x y z
N MET A 1 -5.89 3.56 23.28
CA MET A 1 -5.02 4.28 22.85
C MET A 1 -5.11 4.62 21.47
N ASN A 2 -5.14 5.67 21.14
CA ASN A 2 -5.29 6.01 19.83
C ASN A 2 -4.03 6.40 19.22
N ASN A 3 -3.54 5.60 18.39
CA ASN A 3 -2.28 5.84 17.81
C ASN A 3 -2.31 6.47 16.46
N LEU A 4 -3.47 6.85 15.98
CA LEU A 4 -3.54 7.48 14.67
C LEU A 4 -3.25 8.98 14.71
N LYS A 5 -3.01 9.53 15.90
CA LYS A 5 -2.71 10.95 15.98
C LYS A 5 -1.43 11.32 15.26
N GLU A 6 -0.47 10.42 15.21
CA GLU A 6 0.78 10.74 14.52
C GLU A 6 0.59 10.89 13.03
N TYR A 7 -0.55 10.45 12.51
CA TYR A 7 -0.84 10.55 11.08
C TYR A 7 -1.62 11.80 10.74
N LEU A 8 -1.91 12.64 11.72
CA LEU A 8 -2.53 13.93 11.47
C LEU A 8 -1.44 14.95 11.20
N ILE A 9 -1.46 15.51 10.00
CA ILE A 9 -0.45 16.48 9.60
C ILE A 9 -1.05 17.88 9.66
N PRO A 10 -0.59 18.73 10.59
CA PRO A 10 -1.14 20.07 10.73
C PRO A 10 -0.55 21.01 9.69
N PHE A 11 -1.14 21.03 8.52
CA PHE A 11 -0.55 21.73 7.40
C PHE A 11 -0.63 23.25 7.53
N VAL A 12 -1.53 23.76 8.35
CA VAL A 12 -1.64 25.21 8.49
C VAL A 12 -0.37 25.81 9.06
N GLY A 13 0.29 25.09 9.96
CA GLY A 13 1.53 25.60 10.56
C GLY A 13 2.75 25.39 9.71
N LEU A 14 2.64 24.74 8.57
CA LEU A 14 3.79 24.49 7.73
C LEU A 14 4.04 25.66 6.79
N LYS A 15 5.31 25.87 6.46
CA LYS A 15 5.66 26.87 5.47
C LYS A 15 5.38 26.32 4.08
N LEU A 16 5.25 27.24 3.13
CA LEU A 16 5.13 26.82 1.74
C LEU A 16 6.38 26.04 1.34
N GLY A 17 6.17 24.98 0.56
CA GLY A 17 7.26 24.14 0.12
C GLY A 17 7.05 22.71 0.53
N LYS A 18 8.12 21.92 0.45
CA LYS A 18 8.04 20.48 0.64
C LYS A 18 8.39 20.12 2.07
N HIS A 19 7.64 19.15 2.59
CA HIS A 19 7.82 18.61 3.94
C HIS A 19 7.70 17.11 3.87
N GLN A 20 8.59 16.40 4.56
CA GLN A 20 8.61 14.95 4.53
C GLN A 20 8.28 14.39 5.90
N PHE A 21 7.44 13.37 5.92
CA PHE A 21 7.06 12.67 7.14
C PHE A 21 7.30 11.18 6.92
N ASP A 22 7.99 10.55 7.86
CA ASP A 22 8.34 9.14 7.74
C ASP A 22 7.64 8.37 8.83
N TYR A 23 7.12 7.20 8.47
CA TYR A 23 6.47 6.31 9.42
C TYR A 23 6.96 4.90 9.20
N GLN A 24 6.94 4.13 10.27
CA GLN A 24 7.23 2.71 10.23
C GLN A 24 6.03 2.01 10.82
N ILE A 25 5.38 1.15 10.03
CA ILE A 25 4.15 0.53 10.50
C ILE A 25 4.27 -0.98 10.56
N ASP A 26 3.46 -1.56 11.43
CA ASP A 26 3.35 -2.99 11.60
C ASP A 26 1.88 -3.33 11.77
N ASN A 27 1.58 -4.52 12.30
CA ASN A 27 0.19 -4.94 12.38
C ASN A 27 -0.67 -4.08 13.29
N LEU A 28 -0.06 -3.35 14.23
CA LEU A 28 -0.85 -2.45 15.06
C LEU A 28 -1.54 -1.38 14.23
N PHE A 29 -0.89 -0.93 13.17
CA PHE A 29 -1.52 0.04 12.29
C PHE A 29 -2.80 -0.53 11.67
N PHE A 30 -2.73 -1.78 11.21
CA PHE A 30 -3.87 -2.39 10.55
C PHE A 30 -5.01 -2.69 11.52
N GLU A 31 -4.70 -2.87 12.80
CA GLU A 31 -5.75 -3.10 13.78
C GLU A 31 -6.69 -1.92 13.91
N HIS A 32 -6.21 -0.72 13.64
CA HIS A 32 -7.08 0.45 13.67
C HIS A 32 -8.13 0.42 12.59
N PHE A 33 -7.92 -0.38 11.56
CA PHE A 33 -8.88 -0.54 10.47
C PHE A 33 -9.58 -1.88 10.54
N GLU A 34 -9.44 -2.57 11.67
CA GLU A 34 -10.07 -3.88 11.88
C GLU A 34 -9.67 -4.87 10.79
N PHE A 35 -8.42 -4.78 10.36
CA PHE A 35 -7.89 -5.62 9.31
C PHE A 35 -6.86 -6.56 9.93
N ASP A 36 -7.05 -7.88 9.74
CA ASP A 36 -6.18 -8.86 10.38
C ASP A 36 -5.72 -9.96 9.44
N GLU A 37 -5.66 -9.68 8.14
CA GLU A 37 -5.32 -10.71 7.17
C GLU A 37 -3.82 -10.97 7.03
N TYR A 38 -2.98 -10.10 7.57
CA TYR A 38 -1.54 -10.32 7.51
C TYR A 38 -1.06 -10.91 8.83
N ASN A 39 -0.20 -11.94 8.73
CA ASN A 39 0.40 -12.51 9.93
C ASN A 39 1.33 -11.53 10.60
N ALA A 40 2.07 -10.76 9.79
CA ALA A 40 3.00 -9.76 10.28
C ALA A 40 3.20 -8.75 9.18
N SER A 41 3.67 -7.58 9.52
CA SER A 41 3.96 -6.55 8.53
C SER A 41 5.09 -5.68 9.02
N ASN A 42 5.86 -5.15 8.07
CA ASN A 42 6.97 -4.28 8.36
C ASN A 42 7.12 -3.37 7.15
N ILE A 43 6.51 -2.19 7.22
CA ILE A 43 6.39 -1.33 6.05
C ILE A 43 6.86 0.06 6.40
N LYS A 44 7.73 0.59 5.55
CA LYS A 44 8.22 1.95 5.69
C LYS A 44 7.38 2.86 4.81
N ILE A 45 6.93 3.97 5.40
CA ILE A 45 6.07 4.93 4.72
C ILE A 45 6.80 6.25 4.61
N GLU A 46 6.73 6.85 3.45
CA GLU A 46 7.31 8.16 3.23
C GLU A 46 6.23 9.06 2.65
N VAL A 47 5.87 10.11 3.37
CA VAL A 47 4.85 11.06 2.93
C VAL A 47 5.55 12.36 2.60
N MET A 48 5.44 12.79 1.35
CA MET A 48 5.98 14.08 0.93
C MET A 48 4.80 15.00 0.67
N LEU A 49 4.73 16.06 1.44
CA LEU A 49 3.65 17.04 1.32
C LEU A 49 4.24 18.34 0.83
N GLU A 50 3.77 18.80 -0.31
CA GLU A 50 4.19 20.12 -0.80
C GLU A 50 3.05 21.09 -0.59
N LYS A 51 3.29 22.10 0.23
CA LYS A 51 2.28 23.10 0.53
C LYS A 51 2.40 24.25 -0.46
N LYS A 52 1.31 24.51 -1.16
CA LYS A 52 1.22 25.63 -2.08
C LYS A 52 0.18 26.60 -1.56
N SER A 53 0.07 27.76 -2.21
CA SER A 53 -0.81 28.79 -1.68
C SER A 53 -2.27 28.38 -1.69
N MET A 54 -2.69 27.57 -2.66
CA MET A 54 -4.10 27.22 -2.79
C MET A 54 -4.39 25.75 -2.63
N MET A 55 -3.36 24.92 -2.45
CA MET A 55 -3.58 23.48 -2.38
C MET A 55 -2.38 22.79 -1.77
N LEU A 56 -2.55 21.52 -1.47
CA LEU A 56 -1.45 20.66 -1.04
C LEU A 56 -1.30 19.55 -2.06
N GLU A 57 -0.05 19.17 -2.34
CA GLU A 57 0.23 17.99 -3.15
C GLU A 57 0.90 16.98 -2.25
N VAL A 58 0.30 15.79 -2.15
CA VAL A 58 0.77 14.77 -1.23
C VAL A 58 1.15 13.54 -2.02
N THR A 59 2.36 13.06 -1.81
CA THR A 59 2.83 11.81 -2.39
C THR A 59 3.11 10.85 -1.26
N ILE A 60 2.50 9.68 -1.30
CA ILE A 60 2.67 8.67 -0.27
C ILE A 60 3.30 7.45 -0.90
N LYS A 61 4.49 7.09 -0.42
CA LYS A 61 5.20 5.91 -0.88
C LYS A 61 5.30 4.90 0.24
N HIS A 62 5.18 3.64 -0.11
CA HIS A 62 5.39 2.60 0.88
C HIS A 62 6.24 1.49 0.30
N LYS A 63 7.02 0.85 1.16
CA LYS A 63 7.86 -0.27 0.77
C LYS A 63 8.11 -1.12 1.99
N GLY A 64 7.97 -2.41 1.83
CA GLY A 64 8.21 -3.31 2.94
C GLY A 64 7.73 -4.70 2.63
N THR A 65 7.38 -5.45 3.68
CA THR A 65 6.93 -6.82 3.53
C THR A 65 5.70 -7.06 4.39
N ILE A 66 4.88 -7.98 3.92
CA ILE A 66 3.79 -8.53 4.72
C ILE A 66 3.94 -10.03 4.71
N ASN A 67 3.60 -10.67 5.82
CA ASN A 67 3.67 -12.13 5.90
C ASN A 67 2.29 -12.68 5.66
N VAL A 68 2.16 -13.49 4.62
CA VAL A 68 0.88 -14.03 4.19
C VAL A 68 1.07 -15.47 3.75
N PRO A 69 -0.02 -16.27 3.76
CA PRO A 69 0.09 -17.62 3.21
C PRO A 69 0.14 -17.59 1.70
N CYS A 70 0.91 -18.50 1.15
CA CYS A 70 0.96 -18.67 -0.29
C CYS A 70 -0.36 -19.31 -0.74
N ASP A 71 -0.98 -18.73 -1.76
CA ASP A 71 -2.27 -19.22 -2.22
C ASP A 71 -2.20 -20.63 -2.78
N LEU A 72 -1.00 -21.05 -3.21
CA LEU A 72 -0.85 -22.35 -3.84
C LEU A 72 -0.33 -23.43 -2.91
N THR A 73 0.56 -23.08 -1.98
CA THR A 73 1.16 -24.05 -1.09
C THR A 73 0.69 -23.92 0.35
N SER A 74 0.02 -22.82 0.69
CA SER A 74 -0.43 -22.51 2.04
C SER A 74 0.70 -22.23 3.03
N GLU A 75 1.94 -22.21 2.56
CA GLU A 75 3.06 -21.86 3.42
C GLU A 75 3.16 -20.36 3.57
N ASP A 76 3.46 -19.91 4.80
CA ASP A 76 3.62 -18.49 5.05
C ASP A 76 4.93 -17.99 4.46
N PHE A 77 4.91 -16.80 3.92
CA PHE A 77 6.12 -16.19 3.39
C PHE A 77 6.01 -14.69 3.48
N ASP A 78 7.17 -14.03 3.41
CA ASP A 78 7.22 -12.57 3.41
C ASP A 78 7.08 -12.08 1.98
N LEU A 79 5.99 -11.40 1.71
CA LEU A 79 5.71 -10.87 0.38
C LEU A 79 6.17 -9.42 0.33
N PRO A 80 7.13 -9.08 -0.53
CA PRO A 80 7.54 -7.68 -0.65
C PRO A 80 6.45 -6.91 -1.37
N ILE A 81 6.19 -5.71 -0.86
CA ILE A 81 5.21 -4.82 -1.46
C ILE A 81 5.81 -3.44 -1.57
N LYS A 82 5.33 -2.69 -2.54
CA LYS A 82 5.68 -1.28 -2.65
C LYS A 82 4.62 -0.60 -3.49
N GLY A 83 4.47 0.68 -3.28
CA GLY A 83 3.50 1.44 -4.04
C GLY A 83 3.67 2.92 -3.79
N LYS A 84 2.92 3.68 -4.58
CA LYS A 84 2.98 5.13 -4.50
C LYS A 84 1.64 5.67 -4.96
N ILE A 85 1.12 6.65 -4.22
CA ILE A 85 -0.07 7.36 -4.68
C ILE A 85 0.22 8.85 -4.60
N ASN A 86 -0.45 9.59 -5.46
CA ASN A 86 -0.40 11.04 -5.46
C ASN A 86 -1.79 11.56 -5.19
N LEU A 87 -1.87 12.55 -4.32
CA LEU A 87 -3.14 13.11 -3.91
C LEU A 87 -3.04 14.62 -3.91
N ILE A 88 -4.04 15.28 -4.48
CA ILE A 88 -4.13 16.71 -4.44
C ILE A 88 -5.20 17.07 -3.42
N VAL A 89 -4.88 17.97 -2.49
CA VAL A 89 -5.82 18.41 -1.47
C VAL A 89 -6.18 19.85 -1.77
N LYS A 90 -7.45 20.10 -2.02
CA LYS A 90 -7.95 21.44 -2.24
C LYS A 90 -8.98 21.76 -1.18
N PHE A 91 -9.39 23.00 -1.14
CA PHE A 91 -10.32 23.47 -0.12
C PHE A 91 -11.60 23.94 -0.78
N GLY A 92 -12.72 23.59 -0.17
CA GLY A 92 -14.02 23.93 -0.73
C GLY A 92 -15.04 24.07 0.39
N ASP A 93 -16.30 24.07 -0.02
CA ASP A 93 -17.37 24.31 0.93
C ASP A 93 -17.67 23.10 1.80
N SER A 94 -17.38 21.90 1.31
CA SER A 94 -17.66 20.71 2.07
C SER A 94 -16.65 19.62 1.73
N PHE A 95 -16.55 18.68 2.64
CA PHE A 95 -15.64 17.54 2.48
C PHE A 95 -16.07 16.69 1.29
N ASN A 96 -15.09 16.26 0.48
CA ASN A 96 -15.37 15.35 -0.63
C ASN A 96 -14.14 14.51 -0.91
N ASP A 97 -14.27 13.21 -0.76
CA ASP A 97 -13.17 12.28 -1.04
C ASP A 97 -13.57 11.23 -2.07
N GLU A 98 -14.52 11.54 -2.93
CA GLU A 98 -14.99 10.58 -3.91
C GLU A 98 -13.99 10.30 -5.01
N ASN A 99 -13.08 11.22 -5.25
CA ASN A 99 -12.06 11.04 -6.28
C ASN A 99 -10.78 10.53 -5.62
N GLU A 100 -10.20 9.49 -6.20
CA GLU A 100 -9.01 8.88 -5.60
C GLU A 100 -7.80 9.79 -5.59
N GLU A 101 -7.76 10.75 -6.50
CA GLU A 101 -6.59 11.62 -6.63
C GLU A 101 -6.84 13.04 -6.15
N LEU A 102 -8.04 13.32 -5.68
CA LEU A 102 -8.40 14.67 -5.27
C LEU A 102 -9.24 14.61 -4.01
N LEU A 103 -8.76 15.26 -2.97
CA LEU A 103 -9.48 15.39 -1.72
C LEU A 103 -9.86 16.85 -1.54
N ILE A 104 -11.11 17.11 -1.19
CA ILE A 104 -11.56 18.45 -0.89
C ILE A 104 -11.86 18.52 0.59
N LEU A 105 -11.19 19.42 1.27
CA LEU A 105 -11.41 19.69 2.69
C LEU A 105 -12.20 20.96 2.85
N PRO A 106 -13.06 21.04 3.87
CA PRO A 106 -13.78 22.30 4.13
C PRO A 106 -12.80 23.42 4.46
N HIS A 107 -13.18 24.61 4.09
CA HIS A 107 -12.40 25.76 4.51
C HIS A 107 -12.36 25.78 6.04
N GLY A 108 -11.21 26.13 6.58
CA GLY A 108 -11.07 26.14 8.02
C GLY A 108 -10.44 24.90 8.60
N GLU A 109 -10.30 23.84 7.82
CA GLU A 109 -9.56 22.67 8.29
C GLU A 109 -8.09 23.03 8.45
N PHE A 110 -7.46 22.44 9.44
CA PHE A 110 -6.06 22.77 9.72
C PHE A 110 -5.15 21.56 9.73
N GLU A 111 -5.70 20.36 9.62
CA GLU A 111 -4.89 19.14 9.62
C GLU A 111 -5.47 18.14 8.66
N PHE A 112 -4.63 17.20 8.22
CA PHE A 112 -4.96 16.22 7.22
C PHE A 112 -4.54 14.85 7.75
N ASN A 113 -5.46 13.89 7.74
CA ASN A 113 -5.18 12.55 8.23
C ASN A 113 -4.73 11.67 7.07
N VAL A 114 -3.47 11.24 7.09
CA VAL A 114 -2.94 10.42 6.02
C VAL A 114 -3.11 8.92 6.28
N ALA A 115 -3.56 8.54 7.46
CA ALA A 115 -3.60 7.12 7.82
C ALA A 115 -4.44 6.30 6.85
N GLN A 116 -5.62 6.80 6.51
CA GLN A 116 -6.50 6.06 5.62
C GLN A 116 -5.90 5.90 4.24
N TYR A 117 -5.23 6.94 3.74
CA TYR A 117 -4.61 6.85 2.42
C TYR A 117 -3.42 5.90 2.42
N ILE A 118 -2.68 5.85 3.52
CA ILE A 118 -1.61 4.88 3.67
C ILE A 118 -2.20 3.47 3.63
N TYR A 119 -3.24 3.25 4.41
CA TYR A 119 -3.88 1.95 4.48
C TYR A 119 -4.38 1.51 3.10
N GLU A 120 -5.11 2.39 2.41
CA GLU A 120 -5.65 2.06 1.11
C GLU A 120 -4.56 1.81 0.09
N SER A 121 -3.49 2.58 0.14
CA SER A 121 -2.39 2.40 -0.80
C SER A 121 -1.76 1.02 -0.62
N ILE A 122 -1.57 0.60 0.62
CA ILE A 122 -0.99 -0.71 0.90
C ILE A 122 -1.90 -1.82 0.41
N ILE A 123 -3.19 -1.74 0.77
CA ILE A 123 -4.13 -2.79 0.39
C ILE A 123 -4.20 -2.92 -1.13
N LEU A 124 -4.21 -1.81 -1.84
CA LEU A 124 -4.31 -1.86 -3.30
C LEU A 124 -3.02 -2.36 -3.95
N SER A 125 -1.90 -2.27 -3.27
CA SER A 125 -0.63 -2.74 -3.83
C SER A 125 -0.43 -4.24 -3.68
N VAL A 126 -1.20 -4.89 -2.82
CA VAL A 126 -1.05 -6.33 -2.58
C VAL A 126 -1.77 -7.07 -3.69
N PRO A 127 -1.08 -7.99 -4.37
CA PRO A 127 -1.72 -8.70 -5.47
C PRO A 127 -2.85 -9.59 -4.96
N THR A 128 -3.83 -9.78 -5.81
CA THR A 128 -4.94 -10.66 -5.50
C THR A 128 -4.45 -12.08 -5.28
N LYS A 129 -3.49 -12.49 -6.08
CA LYS A 129 -2.92 -13.83 -5.97
C LYS A 129 -1.54 -13.71 -5.36
N ARG A 130 -1.34 -14.35 -4.21
CA ARG A 130 -0.13 -14.24 -3.43
C ARG A 130 0.65 -15.53 -3.54
N VAL A 131 1.75 -15.50 -4.28
CA VAL A 131 2.52 -16.70 -4.57
C VAL A 131 3.94 -16.48 -4.11
N HIS A 132 4.48 -17.47 -3.38
CA HIS A 132 5.85 -17.42 -2.89
C HIS A 132 6.81 -17.19 -4.06
N PRO A 133 7.76 -16.26 -3.95
CA PRO A 133 8.68 -16.00 -5.06
C PRO A 133 9.47 -17.22 -5.48
N GLY A 134 9.74 -18.13 -4.56
CA GLY A 134 10.51 -19.34 -4.90
C GLY A 134 9.83 -20.21 -5.91
N ILE A 135 8.52 -20.08 -6.08
CA ILE A 135 7.82 -20.86 -7.10
C ILE A 135 8.24 -20.41 -8.49
N LYS A 136 8.41 -19.11 -8.66
CA LYS A 136 8.77 -18.56 -9.96
C LYS A 136 10.22 -18.78 -10.30
N ASP A 137 11.11 -18.72 -9.31
CA ASP A 137 12.54 -18.85 -9.60
C ASP A 137 13.07 -20.25 -9.31
N GLY A 138 12.20 -21.21 -8.99
CA GLY A 138 12.62 -22.59 -8.86
C GLY A 138 13.27 -22.96 -7.55
N THR A 139 13.18 -22.11 -6.53
CA THR A 139 13.81 -22.40 -5.25
C THR A 139 12.91 -23.20 -4.31
N LEU A 140 11.64 -23.39 -4.67
CA LEU A 140 10.75 -24.18 -3.83
C LEU A 140 10.91 -25.65 -4.06
N ASP A 141 10.49 -26.44 -3.08
CA ASP A 141 10.47 -27.89 -3.16
C ASP A 141 9.81 -28.33 -4.47
N SER A 142 10.45 -29.27 -5.15
CA SER A 142 9.93 -29.75 -6.43
C SER A 142 8.57 -30.41 -6.27
N LYS A 143 8.30 -31.01 -5.11
CA LYS A 143 7.01 -31.62 -4.89
C LYS A 143 5.89 -30.56 -4.89
N ALA A 144 6.17 -29.41 -4.30
CA ALA A 144 5.20 -28.31 -4.32
C ALA A 144 4.98 -27.83 -5.74
N LEU A 145 6.05 -27.75 -6.53
CA LEU A 145 5.94 -27.31 -7.91
C LEU A 145 5.13 -28.29 -8.74
N GLU A 146 5.29 -29.58 -8.48
CA GLU A 146 4.49 -30.57 -9.20
C GLU A 146 3.00 -30.40 -8.92
N VAL A 147 2.66 -30.15 -7.64
CA VAL A 147 1.27 -29.93 -7.29
C VAL A 147 0.72 -28.71 -8.03
N LEU A 148 1.51 -27.66 -8.10
CA LEU A 148 1.08 -26.47 -8.79
C LEU A 148 0.87 -26.70 -10.26
N ASN A 149 1.76 -27.42 -10.90
CA ASN A 149 1.64 -27.72 -12.32
C ASN A 149 0.38 -28.53 -12.60
N ASN A 150 0.03 -29.43 -11.69
CA ASN A 150 -1.16 -30.24 -11.88
C ASN A 150 -2.44 -29.46 -11.65
N LEU A 151 -2.40 -28.45 -10.77
CA LEU A 151 -3.60 -27.69 -10.44
C LEU A 151 -3.89 -26.57 -11.41
N ALA A 152 -2.88 -25.84 -11.81
CA ALA A 152 -3.08 -24.67 -12.66
C ALA A 152 -1.91 -24.42 -13.58
N PRO A 153 -1.50 -25.40 -14.37
CA PRO A 153 -0.30 -25.23 -15.18
C PRO A 153 -0.46 -24.22 -16.30
N THR A 154 -1.64 -24.13 -16.87
CA THR A 154 -1.85 -23.28 -18.02
C THR A 154 -1.75 -21.80 -17.66
N GLU A 155 -2.32 -21.43 -16.54
CA GLU A 155 -2.31 -20.04 -16.14
C GLU A 155 -0.89 -19.52 -15.92
N ILE A 156 -0.08 -20.31 -15.24
CA ILE A 156 1.27 -19.87 -14.92
C ILE A 156 2.10 -19.77 -16.18
N LYS A 157 1.96 -20.72 -17.07
CA LYS A 157 2.74 -20.70 -18.29
C LYS A 157 2.34 -19.59 -19.22
N GLU A 158 1.05 -19.29 -19.27
CA GLU A 158 0.58 -18.23 -20.15
C GLU A 158 1.12 -16.88 -19.76
N GLU A 159 1.22 -16.63 -18.47
CA GLU A 159 1.76 -15.36 -18.03
C GLU A 159 3.19 -15.19 -18.47
N GLU A 160 3.98 -16.23 -18.34
CA GLU A 160 5.36 -16.13 -18.78
C GLU A 160 5.48 -15.96 -20.27
N ASN A 161 4.66 -16.67 -21.03
CA ASN A 161 4.73 -16.59 -22.47
C ASN A 161 4.34 -15.22 -22.98
N LYS A 162 3.35 -14.61 -22.38
CA LYS A 162 2.94 -13.29 -22.82
C LYS A 162 4.04 -12.27 -22.64
N GLU A 163 4.80 -12.44 -21.60
CA GLU A 163 5.89 -11.53 -21.37
C GLU A 163 7.06 -11.79 -22.30
N SER A 164 7.23 -13.03 -22.68
CA SER A 164 8.37 -13.36 -23.52
C SER A 164 8.06 -13.23 -24.99
N ASN A 165 6.87 -13.39 -25.42
CA ASN A 165 6.53 -13.21 -26.75
C ASN A 165 5.35 -12.42 -26.95
N LYS A 166 4.74 -12.73 -26.80
CA LYS A 166 3.79 -12.68 -27.12
C LYS A 166 3.17 -12.27 -26.83
N HIS A 167 3.54 -12.64 -26.87
CA HIS A 167 3.15 -12.96 -26.69
C HIS A 167 2.90 -12.94 -26.89
#